data_f8874f26ed58dd40f5b6d18484343d8a
#
_entry.id   f8874f26ed58dd40f5b6d18484343d8a
#
_cell.length_a   1.000
_cell.length_b   1.000
_cell.length_c   1.000
_cell.angle_alpha   90.00
_cell.angle_beta   90.00
_cell.angle_gamma   90.00
#
_symmetry.space_group_name_H-M   'P 1'
#
loop_
_entity.id
_entity.type
_entity.pdbx_description
1 polymer ?
#
loop_
_entity_poly.entity_id
_entity_poly.type
_entity_poly.pdbx_seq_one_letter_code
_entity_poly.pdbx_strand_id
1 'polypeptide(L)'
;MRLISWNVNGLRACLGKGFLDYCAQEDADVVCLQETKLQPEQAVFDLDGYHRYFYSAEKKGYSGTAVLTKAEPLSVRYGLGDDAHDHEGRVITAEYPAFYLVCCYTPNSQDGLKRLDYRMQWEDALRAYLLRLDAEKPVVYCGDLNVAHEEIDIKNPKTNRRNAGFTDEERAKMTELLASGFADTFRRLHPDTADAYSWWSYRFHAREKNAGWRIDYFIVSERLMPRVVSASIRADVLGSDHCPVVLELDV
;
A
#
# COMPACT_ATOMS: atom_id res chain seq x y z
N MET A 1 -13.61 8.00 9.77
CA MET A 1 -13.47 7.27 8.49
C MET A 1 -12.49 6.12 8.69
N ARG A 2 -12.84 4.91 8.23
CA ARG A 2 -11.99 3.70 8.33
C ARG A 2 -11.49 3.29 6.93
N LEU A 3 -10.18 3.19 6.78
CA LEU A 3 -9.51 2.83 5.52
C LEU A 3 -8.72 1.54 5.70
N ILE A 4 -8.79 0.65 4.71
CA ILE A 4 -8.03 -0.58 4.65
C ILE A 4 -7.10 -0.53 3.43
N SER A 5 -5.87 -1.01 3.57
CA SER A 5 -4.98 -1.29 2.45
C SER A 5 -4.51 -2.75 2.52
N TRP A 6 -4.63 -3.48 1.41
CA TRP A 6 -4.28 -4.90 1.36
C TRP A 6 -3.71 -5.31 0.00
N ASN A 7 -2.48 -5.75 -0.03
CA ASN A 7 -1.95 -6.49 -1.16
C ASN A 7 -2.56 -7.90 -1.16
N VAL A 8 -3.43 -8.19 -2.12
CA VAL A 8 -4.21 -9.43 -2.17
C VAL A 8 -3.52 -10.54 -2.97
N ASN A 9 -2.35 -10.27 -3.56
CA ASN A 9 -1.57 -11.21 -4.36
C ASN A 9 -2.43 -12.03 -5.36
N GLY A 10 -3.34 -11.33 -6.03
CA GLY A 10 -4.34 -11.87 -6.95
C GLY A 10 -5.74 -11.90 -6.34
N LEU A 11 -6.57 -10.91 -6.69
CA LEU A 11 -7.90 -10.71 -6.11
C LEU A 11 -8.80 -11.95 -6.27
N ARG A 12 -8.80 -12.61 -7.42
CA ARG A 12 -9.61 -13.83 -7.63
C ARG A 12 -9.26 -14.95 -6.65
N ALA A 13 -7.99 -15.12 -6.34
CA ALA A 13 -7.56 -16.13 -5.36
C ALA A 13 -7.94 -15.72 -3.94
N CYS A 14 -7.83 -14.44 -3.61
CA CYS A 14 -8.17 -13.90 -2.30
C CYS A 14 -9.69 -13.93 -2.03
N LEU A 15 -10.53 -13.72 -3.06
CA LEU A 15 -11.98 -13.88 -2.98
C LEU A 15 -12.37 -15.27 -2.48
N GLY A 16 -11.72 -16.33 -2.97
CA GLY A 16 -11.94 -17.70 -2.50
C GLY A 16 -11.40 -18.01 -1.10
N LYS A 17 -10.78 -17.03 -0.41
CA LYS A 17 -10.14 -17.20 0.90
C LYS A 17 -10.67 -16.23 1.96
N GLY A 18 -11.90 -15.75 1.82
CA GLY A 18 -12.59 -14.93 2.83
C GLY A 18 -12.45 -13.43 2.67
N PHE A 19 -12.03 -12.93 1.51
CA PHE A 19 -11.91 -11.48 1.24
C PHE A 19 -13.22 -10.73 1.50
N LEU A 20 -14.35 -11.25 0.97
CA LEU A 20 -15.66 -10.60 1.13
C LEU A 20 -16.14 -10.62 2.58
N ASP A 21 -15.92 -11.74 3.29
CA ASP A 21 -16.28 -11.87 4.70
C ASP A 21 -15.51 -10.85 5.54
N TYR A 22 -14.22 -10.69 5.26
CA TYR A 22 -13.39 -9.69 5.93
C TYR A 22 -13.88 -8.26 5.63
N CYS A 23 -14.16 -7.92 4.37
CA CYS A 23 -14.69 -6.61 4.01
C CYS A 23 -16.03 -6.32 4.69
N ALA A 24 -16.92 -7.31 4.75
CA ALA A 24 -18.22 -7.19 5.41
C ALA A 24 -18.08 -7.00 6.93
N GLN A 25 -17.16 -7.72 7.56
CA GLN A 25 -16.89 -7.60 9.01
C GLN A 25 -16.29 -6.25 9.39
N GLU A 26 -15.33 -5.76 8.60
CA GLU A 26 -14.65 -4.49 8.88
C GLU A 26 -15.50 -3.28 8.54
N ASP A 27 -16.44 -3.42 7.60
CA ASP A 27 -17.37 -2.37 7.13
C ASP A 27 -16.67 -1.03 6.85
N ALA A 28 -15.45 -1.11 6.28
CA ALA A 28 -14.61 0.04 6.03
C ALA A 28 -15.24 1.03 5.05
N ASP A 29 -14.94 2.31 5.18
CA ASP A 29 -15.37 3.34 4.23
C ASP A 29 -14.63 3.22 2.90
N VAL A 30 -13.35 2.80 2.95
CA VAL A 30 -12.50 2.62 1.76
C VAL A 30 -11.63 1.38 1.91
N VAL A 31 -11.51 0.59 0.83
CA VAL A 31 -10.60 -0.55 0.71
C VAL A 31 -9.70 -0.34 -0.51
N CYS A 32 -8.40 -0.21 -0.26
CA CYS A 32 -7.35 -0.09 -1.26
C CYS A 32 -6.68 -1.44 -1.48
N LEU A 33 -6.57 -1.88 -2.73
CA LEU A 33 -6.01 -3.17 -3.07
C LEU A 33 -4.77 -3.02 -3.96
N GLN A 34 -3.77 -3.86 -3.72
CA GLN A 34 -2.59 -3.98 -4.56
C GLN A 34 -2.46 -5.42 -5.07
N GLU A 35 -1.76 -5.58 -6.17
CA GLU A 35 -1.62 -6.85 -6.89
C GLU A 35 -2.95 -7.54 -7.19
N THR A 36 -3.91 -6.81 -7.74
CA THR A 36 -5.20 -7.38 -8.15
C THR A 36 -5.04 -8.45 -9.23
N LYS A 37 -4.02 -8.34 -10.08
CA LYS A 37 -3.63 -9.30 -11.14
C LYS A 37 -4.76 -9.66 -12.10
N LEU A 38 -5.72 -8.76 -12.30
CA LEU A 38 -6.87 -8.98 -13.19
C LEU A 38 -7.12 -7.76 -14.08
N GLN A 39 -7.85 -8.00 -15.15
CA GLN A 39 -8.42 -6.93 -15.98
C GLN A 39 -9.80 -6.54 -15.40
N PRO A 40 -10.28 -5.31 -15.63
CA PRO A 40 -11.52 -4.81 -15.00
C PRO A 40 -12.74 -5.72 -15.23
N GLU A 41 -12.86 -6.31 -16.41
CA GLU A 41 -13.94 -7.23 -16.77
C GLU A 41 -13.91 -8.56 -16.01
N GLN A 42 -12.80 -8.88 -15.37
CA GLN A 42 -12.61 -10.07 -14.54
C GLN A 42 -12.97 -9.85 -13.07
N ALA A 43 -13.24 -8.61 -12.67
CA ALA A 43 -13.63 -8.23 -11.30
C ALA A 43 -15.09 -8.56 -11.04
N VAL A 44 -15.44 -9.85 -11.17
CA VAL A 44 -16.80 -10.35 -10.95
C VAL A 44 -16.95 -10.80 -9.50
N PHE A 45 -17.40 -9.89 -8.65
CA PHE A 45 -17.81 -10.16 -7.26
C PHE A 45 -18.79 -9.09 -6.83
N ASP A 46 -19.59 -9.39 -5.82
CA ASP A 46 -20.54 -8.44 -5.28
C ASP A 46 -20.04 -7.88 -3.95
N LEU A 47 -19.98 -6.57 -3.86
CA LEU A 47 -19.70 -5.82 -2.65
C LEU A 47 -20.64 -4.61 -2.66
N ASP A 48 -21.85 -4.83 -2.12
CA ASP A 48 -22.91 -3.84 -2.13
C ASP A 48 -22.50 -2.55 -1.44
N GLY A 49 -22.92 -1.43 -2.03
CA GLY A 49 -22.68 -0.10 -1.47
C GLY A 49 -21.28 0.47 -1.74
N TYR A 50 -20.45 -0.20 -2.56
CA TYR A 50 -19.15 0.32 -2.94
C TYR A 50 -19.06 0.71 -4.41
N HIS A 51 -18.59 1.94 -4.67
CA HIS A 51 -18.02 2.34 -5.96
C HIS A 51 -16.67 1.64 -6.14
N ARG A 52 -16.34 1.22 -7.37
CA ARG A 52 -15.15 0.40 -7.65
C ARG A 52 -14.33 1.01 -8.77
N TYR A 53 -13.06 1.24 -8.49
CA TYR A 53 -12.09 1.82 -9.42
C TYR A 53 -10.92 0.87 -9.55
N PHE A 54 -10.65 0.36 -10.77
CA PHE A 54 -9.56 -0.56 -11.06
C PHE A 54 -8.59 0.06 -12.03
N TYR A 55 -7.31 -0.12 -11.78
CA TYR A 55 -6.24 0.23 -12.69
C TYR A 55 -5.37 -1.00 -12.92
N SER A 56 -5.49 -1.61 -14.09
CA SER A 56 -4.79 -2.83 -14.45
C SER A 56 -3.52 -2.54 -15.23
N ALA A 57 -2.52 -3.41 -15.09
CA ALA A 57 -1.36 -3.37 -15.95
C ALA A 57 -1.74 -3.78 -17.39
N GLU A 58 -1.00 -3.27 -18.38
CA GLU A 58 -1.10 -3.75 -19.78
C GLU A 58 -0.78 -5.22 -19.86
N LYS A 59 0.20 -5.67 -19.09
CA LYS A 59 0.54 -7.10 -18.98
C LYS A 59 -0.50 -7.82 -18.12
N LYS A 60 -1.26 -8.72 -18.74
CA LYS A 60 -2.29 -9.53 -18.07
C LYS A 60 -1.71 -10.38 -16.94
N GLY A 61 -2.46 -10.45 -15.83
CA GLY A 61 -2.08 -11.25 -14.66
C GLY A 61 -0.91 -10.70 -13.84
N TYR A 62 -0.59 -9.42 -13.99
CA TYR A 62 0.53 -8.75 -13.35
C TYR A 62 0.07 -7.45 -12.67
N SER A 63 0.66 -7.10 -11.50
CA SER A 63 0.41 -5.82 -10.81
C SER A 63 -1.08 -5.50 -10.65
N GLY A 64 -1.47 -4.24 -10.84
CA GLY A 64 -2.85 -3.76 -10.76
C GLY A 64 -3.23 -3.32 -9.36
N THR A 65 -3.95 -2.20 -9.29
CA THR A 65 -4.49 -1.62 -8.06
C THR A 65 -6.01 -1.45 -8.16
N ALA A 66 -6.67 -1.34 -7.01
CA ALA A 66 -8.08 -0.99 -6.96
C ALA A 66 -8.41 -0.14 -5.73
N VAL A 67 -9.42 0.70 -5.86
CA VAL A 67 -10.05 1.44 -4.76
C VAL A 67 -11.53 1.10 -4.76
N LEU A 68 -12.00 0.55 -3.64
CA LEU A 68 -13.39 0.29 -3.36
C LEU A 68 -13.82 1.27 -2.27
N THR A 69 -14.88 2.05 -2.48
CA THR A 69 -15.27 3.14 -1.57
C THR A 69 -16.76 3.31 -1.48
N LYS A 70 -17.30 3.53 -0.26
CA LYS A 70 -18.71 3.80 -0.03
C LYS A 70 -19.13 5.18 -0.55
N ALA A 71 -18.33 6.20 -0.28
CA ALA A 71 -18.57 7.55 -0.78
C ALA A 71 -17.97 7.71 -2.17
N GLU A 72 -18.72 8.24 -3.12
CA GLU A 72 -18.21 8.56 -4.45
C GLU A 72 -17.16 9.67 -4.36
N PRO A 73 -15.92 9.46 -4.88
CA PRO A 73 -14.90 10.49 -4.91
C PRO A 73 -15.29 11.66 -5.82
N LEU A 74 -14.81 12.87 -5.52
CA LEU A 74 -14.97 14.04 -6.37
C LEU A 74 -14.29 13.86 -7.74
N SER A 75 -13.16 13.17 -7.76
CA SER A 75 -12.45 12.78 -8.98
C SER A 75 -11.60 11.53 -8.72
N VAL A 76 -11.29 10.79 -9.81
CA VAL A 76 -10.36 9.65 -9.77
C VAL A 76 -9.35 9.81 -10.90
N ARG A 77 -8.06 9.65 -10.58
CA ARG A 77 -6.96 9.70 -11.53
C ARG A 77 -6.18 8.40 -11.47
N TYR A 78 -5.65 7.96 -12.61
CA TYR A 78 -4.86 6.75 -12.76
C TYR A 78 -3.44 7.09 -13.17
N GLY A 79 -2.44 6.48 -12.48
CA GLY A 79 -1.04 6.73 -12.72
C GLY A 79 -0.51 8.02 -12.09
N LEU A 80 0.73 8.35 -12.43
CA LEU A 80 1.43 9.56 -11.99
C LEU A 80 1.31 10.71 -13.00
N GLY A 81 0.75 10.43 -14.18
CA GLY A 81 0.77 11.32 -15.35
C GLY A 81 2.12 11.33 -16.06
N ASP A 82 2.86 10.23 -15.96
CA ASP A 82 4.15 10.01 -16.60
C ASP A 82 4.16 8.66 -17.32
N ASP A 83 4.25 8.70 -18.64
CA ASP A 83 4.23 7.52 -19.50
C ASP A 83 5.34 6.51 -19.17
N ALA A 84 6.46 6.95 -18.63
CA ALA A 84 7.53 6.06 -18.17
C ALA A 84 7.11 5.15 -17.00
N HIS A 85 6.02 5.49 -16.29
CA HIS A 85 5.61 4.84 -15.04
C HIS A 85 4.20 4.27 -15.05
N ASP A 86 3.36 4.61 -16.04
CA ASP A 86 1.92 4.39 -15.96
C ASP A 86 1.40 3.13 -16.70
N HIS A 87 2.30 2.21 -17.15
CA HIS A 87 1.90 0.98 -17.85
C HIS A 87 1.60 -0.23 -16.95
N GLU A 88 1.93 -0.13 -15.66
CA GLU A 88 1.85 -1.29 -14.74
C GLU A 88 0.67 -1.22 -13.76
N GLY A 89 -0.27 -0.25 -13.90
CA GLY A 89 -1.47 -0.17 -13.08
C GLY A 89 -1.19 0.01 -11.59
N ARG A 90 -0.27 0.93 -11.22
CA ARG A 90 0.31 0.99 -9.87
C ARG A 90 -0.28 2.04 -8.95
N VAL A 91 -0.90 3.09 -9.49
CA VAL A 91 -1.37 4.24 -8.69
C VAL A 91 -2.79 4.61 -9.06
N ILE A 92 -3.67 4.69 -8.06
CA ILE A 92 -4.99 5.31 -8.17
C ILE A 92 -5.05 6.45 -7.16
N THR A 93 -5.42 7.62 -7.60
CA THR A 93 -5.69 8.78 -6.74
C THR A 93 -7.18 9.08 -6.74
N ALA A 94 -7.83 8.97 -5.57
CA ALA A 94 -9.22 9.37 -5.35
C ALA A 94 -9.26 10.67 -4.55
N GLU A 95 -9.98 11.66 -5.04
CA GLU A 95 -10.14 12.94 -4.37
C GLU A 95 -11.39 12.94 -3.49
N TYR A 96 -11.21 13.25 -2.22
CA TYR A 96 -12.30 13.50 -1.28
C TYR A 96 -12.33 14.99 -0.87
N PRO A 97 -13.42 15.47 -0.26
CA PRO A 97 -13.50 16.88 0.17
C PRO A 97 -12.34 17.31 1.06
N ALA A 98 -11.89 16.45 1.99
CA ALA A 98 -10.88 16.78 3.00
C ALA A 98 -9.44 16.36 2.62
N PHE A 99 -9.24 15.42 1.70
CA PHE A 99 -7.93 14.85 1.38
C PHE A 99 -7.89 14.16 0.01
N TYR A 100 -6.68 13.93 -0.50
CA TYR A 100 -6.43 12.97 -1.58
C TYR A 100 -6.06 11.62 -1.00
N LEU A 101 -6.69 10.54 -1.47
CA LEU A 101 -6.27 9.17 -1.20
C LEU A 101 -5.46 8.64 -2.38
N VAL A 102 -4.24 8.18 -2.11
CA VAL A 102 -3.36 7.59 -3.12
C VAL A 102 -3.13 6.12 -2.76
N CYS A 103 -3.78 5.21 -3.50
CA CYS A 103 -3.54 3.77 -3.41
C CYS A 103 -2.40 3.40 -4.35
N CYS A 104 -1.38 2.73 -3.82
CA CYS A 104 -0.16 2.46 -4.55
C CYS A 104 0.35 1.03 -4.39
N TYR A 105 0.91 0.50 -5.48
CA TYR A 105 1.75 -0.70 -5.49
C TYR A 105 3.13 -0.35 -6.05
N THR A 106 4.07 -0.11 -5.18
CA THR A 106 5.43 0.29 -5.55
C THR A 106 6.17 -0.83 -6.28
N PRO A 107 6.92 -0.54 -7.36
CA PRO A 107 7.70 -1.56 -8.08
C PRO A 107 8.70 -2.25 -7.14
N ASN A 108 8.75 -3.58 -7.17
CA ASN A 108 9.78 -4.34 -6.47
C ASN A 108 11.11 -4.29 -7.26
N SER A 109 12.24 -4.15 -6.56
CA SER A 109 13.58 -4.12 -7.18
C SER A 109 14.03 -5.47 -7.75
N GLN A 110 13.30 -6.57 -7.46
CA GLN A 110 13.51 -7.94 -7.91
C GLN A 110 14.82 -8.59 -7.44
N ASP A 111 14.90 -9.90 -7.61
CA ASP A 111 16.10 -10.67 -7.29
C ASP A 111 17.31 -10.14 -8.07
N GLY A 112 18.43 -9.98 -7.36
CA GLY A 112 19.64 -9.40 -7.93
C GLY A 112 19.54 -7.90 -8.21
N LEU A 113 18.51 -7.23 -7.68
CA LEU A 113 18.29 -5.79 -7.78
C LEU A 113 18.19 -5.27 -9.22
N LYS A 114 17.67 -6.11 -10.13
CA LYS A 114 17.62 -5.82 -11.58
C LYS A 114 16.79 -4.58 -11.93
N ARG A 115 15.86 -4.18 -11.06
CA ARG A 115 15.01 -3.01 -11.26
C ARG A 115 15.31 -1.89 -10.25
N LEU A 116 16.42 -1.93 -9.52
CA LEU A 116 16.71 -0.93 -8.49
C LEU A 116 16.81 0.48 -9.08
N ASP A 117 17.53 0.66 -10.20
CA ASP A 117 17.67 1.97 -10.84
C ASP A 117 16.33 2.54 -11.28
N TYR A 118 15.46 1.70 -11.88
CA TYR A 118 14.09 2.08 -12.23
C TYR A 118 13.27 2.44 -10.98
N ARG A 119 13.39 1.64 -9.92
CA ARG A 119 12.74 1.87 -8.65
C ARG A 119 13.11 3.23 -8.06
N MET A 120 14.37 3.63 -8.13
CA MET A 120 14.82 4.93 -7.61
C MET A 120 14.20 6.09 -8.39
N GLN A 121 14.13 6.00 -9.72
CA GLN A 121 13.47 7.00 -10.57
C GLN A 121 11.97 7.09 -10.27
N TRP A 122 11.33 5.94 -10.11
CA TRP A 122 9.91 5.84 -9.79
C TRP A 122 9.58 6.49 -8.42
N GLU A 123 10.43 6.26 -7.41
CA GLU A 123 10.26 6.88 -6.08
C GLU A 123 10.36 8.40 -6.13
N ASP A 124 11.28 8.94 -6.92
CA ASP A 124 11.43 10.39 -7.10
C ASP A 124 10.20 10.99 -7.81
N ALA A 125 9.70 10.32 -8.86
CA ALA A 125 8.50 10.74 -9.57
C ALA A 125 7.26 10.70 -8.66
N LEU A 126 7.09 9.62 -7.88
CA LEU A 126 6.01 9.49 -6.92
C LEU A 126 6.07 10.57 -5.83
N ARG A 127 7.23 10.79 -5.21
CA ARG A 127 7.41 11.84 -4.20
C ARG A 127 7.05 13.21 -4.75
N ALA A 128 7.50 13.54 -5.95
CA ALA A 128 7.12 14.79 -6.61
C ALA A 128 5.61 14.88 -6.87
N TYR A 129 4.98 13.77 -7.23
CA TYR A 129 3.51 13.68 -7.40
C TYR A 129 2.77 13.93 -6.08
N LEU A 130 3.18 13.26 -5.00
CA LEU A 130 2.56 13.42 -3.67
C LEU A 130 2.70 14.85 -3.14
N LEU A 131 3.86 15.50 -3.35
CA LEU A 131 4.09 16.89 -2.97
C LEU A 131 3.20 17.87 -3.74
N ARG A 132 2.93 17.62 -5.03
CA ARG A 132 1.98 18.44 -5.81
C ARG A 132 0.56 18.32 -5.24
N LEU A 133 0.12 17.09 -4.91
CA LEU A 133 -1.18 16.88 -4.27
C LEU A 133 -1.25 17.56 -2.90
N ASP A 134 -0.20 17.39 -2.08
CA ASP A 134 -0.16 17.96 -0.74
C ASP A 134 -0.15 19.49 -0.74
N ALA A 135 0.35 20.14 -1.78
CA ALA A 135 0.27 21.59 -1.93
C ALA A 135 -1.19 22.08 -2.05
N GLU A 136 -2.10 21.25 -2.56
CA GLU A 136 -3.51 21.58 -2.73
C GLU A 136 -4.35 21.12 -1.53
N LYS A 137 -4.21 19.87 -1.12
CA LYS A 137 -5.03 19.20 -0.12
C LYS A 137 -4.20 18.12 0.60
N PRO A 138 -4.41 17.86 1.90
CA PRO A 138 -3.70 16.76 2.59
C PRO A 138 -3.82 15.45 1.85
N VAL A 139 -2.79 14.61 1.97
CA VAL A 139 -2.70 13.31 1.30
C VAL A 139 -2.75 12.18 2.33
N VAL A 140 -3.52 11.14 2.03
CA VAL A 140 -3.43 9.80 2.61
C VAL A 140 -2.83 8.90 1.53
N TYR A 141 -1.63 8.43 1.72
CA TYR A 141 -0.90 7.56 0.81
C TYR A 141 -0.78 6.17 1.42
N CYS A 142 -1.24 5.15 0.73
CA CYS A 142 -1.23 3.78 1.26
C CYS A 142 -0.89 2.74 0.19
N GLY A 143 -0.46 1.60 0.65
CA GLY A 143 -0.26 0.42 -0.17
C GLY A 143 0.94 -0.42 0.24
N ASP A 144 1.27 -1.36 -0.64
CA ASP A 144 2.52 -2.11 -0.59
C ASP A 144 3.65 -1.25 -1.19
N LEU A 145 4.49 -0.72 -0.32
CA LEU A 145 5.60 0.14 -0.70
C LEU A 145 6.89 -0.63 -0.99
N ASN A 146 6.85 -1.96 -0.87
CA ASN A 146 7.98 -2.84 -1.16
C ASN A 146 9.29 -2.40 -0.50
N VAL A 147 9.21 -1.84 0.72
CA VAL A 147 10.37 -1.45 1.53
C VAL A 147 10.06 -1.60 3.02
N ALA A 148 10.92 -2.27 3.78
CA ALA A 148 10.99 -2.15 5.22
C ALA A 148 11.90 -0.96 5.55
N HIS A 149 11.36 0.09 6.19
CA HIS A 149 12.10 1.34 6.35
C HIS A 149 13.23 1.21 7.36
N GLU A 150 12.93 0.74 8.57
CA GLU A 150 13.88 0.64 9.66
C GLU A 150 14.22 -0.82 10.00
N GLU A 151 15.30 -1.05 10.77
CA GLU A 151 15.67 -2.41 11.20
C GLU A 151 14.59 -3.08 12.05
N ILE A 152 13.77 -2.30 12.76
CA ILE A 152 12.61 -2.80 13.53
C ILE A 152 11.47 -3.31 12.62
N ASP A 153 11.46 -2.93 11.35
CA ASP A 153 10.41 -3.27 10.38
C ASP A 153 10.67 -4.61 9.65
N ILE A 154 11.73 -5.30 9.99
CA ILE A 154 12.13 -6.54 9.31
C ILE A 154 12.74 -7.57 10.27
N LYS A 155 12.38 -8.83 10.07
CA LYS A 155 13.08 -9.93 10.75
C LYS A 155 14.45 -10.16 10.10
N ASN A 156 15.49 -10.30 10.94
CA ASN A 156 16.87 -10.54 10.52
C ASN A 156 17.45 -9.43 9.59
N PRO A 157 17.49 -8.15 10.00
CA PRO A 157 17.92 -7.04 9.16
C PRO A 157 19.33 -7.23 8.59
N LYS A 158 20.27 -7.77 9.38
CA LYS A 158 21.67 -7.94 8.97
C LYS A 158 21.84 -8.82 7.72
N THR A 159 21.04 -9.87 7.59
CA THR A 159 21.12 -10.81 6.47
C THR A 159 20.35 -10.34 5.24
N ASN A 160 19.47 -9.33 5.39
CA ASN A 160 18.60 -8.84 4.33
C ASN A 160 19.06 -7.50 3.73
N ARG A 161 20.14 -6.89 4.22
CA ARG A 161 20.55 -5.53 3.86
C ARG A 161 20.77 -5.27 2.37
N ARG A 162 21.00 -6.32 1.56
CA ARG A 162 21.16 -6.22 0.09
C ARG A 162 20.04 -6.95 -0.66
N ASN A 163 18.95 -7.27 0.00
CA ASN A 163 17.78 -7.85 -0.64
C ASN A 163 16.81 -6.73 -1.08
N ALA A 164 16.08 -6.98 -2.17
CA ALA A 164 15.02 -6.09 -2.62
C ALA A 164 14.02 -5.82 -1.49
N GLY A 165 13.69 -4.55 -1.26
CA GLY A 165 12.85 -4.10 -0.14
C GLY A 165 13.60 -3.78 1.15
N PHE A 166 14.93 -3.98 1.21
CA PHE A 166 15.76 -3.57 2.35
C PHE A 166 17.17 -3.11 1.95
N THR A 167 17.32 -2.58 0.76
CA THR A 167 18.57 -1.91 0.35
C THR A 167 18.69 -0.55 1.00
N ASP A 168 19.91 -0.05 1.13
CA ASP A 168 20.15 1.28 1.69
C ASP A 168 19.50 2.37 0.80
N GLU A 169 19.48 2.16 -0.52
CA GLU A 169 18.87 3.03 -1.51
C GLU A 169 17.35 3.13 -1.35
N GLU A 170 16.64 2.00 -1.23
CA GLU A 170 15.18 1.96 -1.03
C GLU A 170 14.78 2.60 0.30
N ARG A 171 15.52 2.28 1.37
CA ARG A 171 15.30 2.88 2.70
C ARG A 171 15.56 4.39 2.71
N ALA A 172 16.58 4.85 1.99
CA ALA A 172 16.87 6.28 1.84
C ALA A 172 15.73 7.02 1.14
N LYS A 173 15.11 6.43 0.09
CA LYS A 173 13.94 7.03 -0.58
C LYS A 173 12.74 7.15 0.36
N MET A 174 12.49 6.17 1.22
CA MET A 174 11.45 6.26 2.25
C MET A 174 11.76 7.37 3.26
N THR A 175 13.02 7.50 3.70
CA THR A 175 13.47 8.59 4.58
C THR A 175 13.25 9.96 3.92
N GLU A 176 13.61 10.10 2.63
CA GLU A 176 13.41 11.33 1.86
C GLU A 176 11.91 11.69 1.75
N LEU A 177 11.05 10.70 1.52
CA LEU A 177 9.60 10.90 1.48
C LEU A 177 9.09 11.43 2.83
N LEU A 178 9.42 10.77 3.93
CA LEU A 178 8.97 11.19 5.26
C LEU A 178 9.52 12.57 5.62
N ALA A 179 10.78 12.85 5.31
CA ALA A 179 11.40 14.16 5.56
C ALA A 179 10.77 15.30 4.72
N SER A 180 10.04 14.97 3.65
CA SER A 180 9.39 15.96 2.78
C SER A 180 8.01 16.43 3.26
N GLY A 181 7.59 16.07 4.48
CA GLY A 181 6.34 16.52 5.09
C GLY A 181 5.27 15.44 5.25
N PHE A 182 5.70 14.18 5.29
CA PHE A 182 4.83 13.02 5.48
C PHE A 182 5.18 12.23 6.74
N ALA A 183 4.23 11.50 7.28
CA ALA A 183 4.36 10.67 8.48
C ALA A 183 3.91 9.23 8.24
N ASP A 184 4.72 8.26 8.65
CA ASP A 184 4.31 6.86 8.80
C ASP A 184 3.41 6.74 10.03
N THR A 185 2.12 6.51 9.80
CA THR A 185 1.10 6.55 10.86
C THR A 185 1.32 5.46 11.90
N PHE A 186 1.67 4.24 11.46
CA PHE A 186 1.91 3.14 12.39
C PHE A 186 3.13 3.43 13.27
N ARG A 187 4.26 3.82 12.70
CA ARG A 187 5.49 4.06 13.45
C ARG A 187 5.39 5.29 14.36
N ARG A 188 4.62 6.31 13.97
CA ARG A 188 4.33 7.49 14.82
C ARG A 188 3.51 7.13 16.07
N LEU A 189 2.54 6.22 15.95
CA LEU A 189 1.71 5.78 17.07
C LEU A 189 2.35 4.64 17.88
N HIS A 190 3.23 3.86 17.25
CA HIS A 190 3.85 2.65 17.83
C HIS A 190 5.37 2.67 17.62
N PRO A 191 6.12 3.66 18.18
CA PRO A 191 7.53 3.87 17.84
C PRO A 191 8.42 2.68 18.18
N ASP A 192 8.13 1.97 19.26
CA ASP A 192 8.96 0.89 19.79
C ASP A 192 8.38 -0.53 19.56
N THR A 193 7.26 -0.63 18.80
CA THR A 193 6.62 -1.92 18.56
C THR A 193 7.41 -2.73 17.53
N ALA A 194 8.15 -3.72 18.01
CA ALA A 194 8.87 -4.68 17.19
C ALA A 194 7.99 -5.87 16.77
N ASP A 195 8.48 -6.68 15.83
CA ASP A 195 7.82 -7.90 15.34
C ASP A 195 6.39 -7.68 14.78
N ALA A 196 6.09 -6.46 14.39
CA ALA A 196 4.85 -6.06 13.73
C ALA A 196 5.06 -6.01 12.21
N TYR A 197 4.66 -7.06 11.53
CA TYR A 197 4.90 -7.24 10.10
C TYR A 197 3.60 -7.34 9.32
N SER A 198 3.66 -7.01 8.04
CA SER A 198 2.52 -7.04 7.13
C SER A 198 2.67 -8.07 6.00
N TRP A 199 3.88 -8.56 5.78
CA TRP A 199 4.21 -9.56 4.76
C TRP A 199 5.09 -10.68 5.28
N TRP A 200 4.86 -11.92 4.78
CA TRP A 200 5.65 -13.11 5.06
C TRP A 200 5.81 -13.96 3.81
N SER A 201 7.03 -14.37 3.51
CA SER A 201 7.26 -15.33 2.42
C SER A 201 6.46 -16.62 2.63
N TYR A 202 5.91 -17.18 1.55
CA TYR A 202 5.30 -18.53 1.60
C TYR A 202 6.31 -19.63 1.93
N ARG A 203 7.60 -19.34 1.86
CA ARG A 203 8.67 -20.33 2.10
C ARG A 203 8.94 -20.45 3.59
N PHE A 204 9.38 -21.66 4.01
CA PHE A 204 9.94 -21.93 5.33
C PHE A 204 9.01 -21.67 6.52
N HIS A 205 7.68 -21.69 6.31
CA HIS A 205 6.69 -21.38 7.36
C HIS A 205 6.95 -20.00 7.99
N ALA A 206 7.28 -19.00 7.17
CA ALA A 206 7.73 -17.71 7.65
C ALA A 206 6.64 -16.99 8.49
N ARG A 207 5.37 -17.09 8.12
CA ARG A 207 4.26 -16.46 8.85
C ARG A 207 4.05 -17.10 10.24
N GLU A 208 4.11 -18.42 10.33
CA GLU A 208 3.99 -19.16 11.61
C GLU A 208 5.12 -18.80 12.58
N LYS A 209 6.32 -18.54 12.06
CA LYS A 209 7.51 -18.13 12.83
C LYS A 209 7.61 -16.63 13.04
N ASN A 210 6.65 -15.87 12.53
CA ASN A 210 6.69 -14.42 12.44
C ASN A 210 8.01 -13.87 11.86
N ALA A 211 8.55 -14.54 10.82
CA ALA A 211 9.72 -14.08 10.09
C ALA A 211 9.27 -13.18 8.93
N GLY A 212 8.78 -12.00 9.26
CA GLY A 212 8.09 -11.09 8.34
C GLY A 212 8.79 -9.75 8.15
N TRP A 213 8.17 -8.93 7.31
CA TRP A 213 8.56 -7.57 6.96
C TRP A 213 7.33 -6.67 7.04
N ARG A 214 7.49 -5.44 7.51
CA ARG A 214 6.47 -4.39 7.42
C ARG A 214 6.74 -3.57 6.16
N ILE A 215 6.00 -3.84 5.11
CA ILE A 215 6.15 -3.21 3.80
C ILE A 215 4.86 -2.60 3.26
N ASP A 216 3.75 -2.79 3.97
CA ASP A 216 2.46 -2.14 3.72
C ASP A 216 2.26 -1.00 4.70
N TYR A 217 1.85 0.16 4.20
CA TYR A 217 1.82 1.40 4.97
C TYR A 217 0.53 2.20 4.76
N PHE A 218 0.21 3.00 5.78
CA PHE A 218 -0.51 4.25 5.64
C PHE A 218 0.43 5.40 6.03
N ILE A 219 0.71 6.26 5.06
CA ILE A 219 1.49 7.49 5.21
C ILE A 219 0.56 8.65 4.99
N VAL A 220 0.62 9.66 5.83
CA VAL A 220 -0.22 10.85 5.71
C VAL A 220 0.62 12.12 5.67
N SER A 221 0.09 13.17 5.06
CA SER A 221 0.65 14.53 5.24
C SER A 221 0.80 14.83 6.72
N GLU A 222 1.93 15.38 7.15
CA GLU A 222 2.21 15.67 8.57
C GLU A 222 1.08 16.49 9.22
N ARG A 223 0.47 17.43 8.47
CA ARG A 223 -0.66 18.23 8.94
C ARG A 223 -1.96 17.45 9.16
N LEU A 224 -2.06 16.22 8.61
CA LEU A 224 -3.21 15.33 8.85
C LEU A 224 -2.99 14.39 10.04
N MET A 225 -1.75 14.24 10.52
CA MET A 225 -1.39 13.35 11.64
C MET A 225 -2.25 13.59 12.91
N PRO A 226 -2.62 14.83 13.29
CA PRO A 226 -3.51 15.07 14.42
C PRO A 226 -4.94 14.51 14.28
N ARG A 227 -5.34 14.13 13.06
CA ARG A 227 -6.63 13.49 12.76
C ARG A 227 -6.54 11.96 12.69
N VAL A 228 -5.35 11.40 12.84
CA VAL A 228 -5.17 9.94 12.90
C VAL A 228 -5.61 9.44 14.28
N VAL A 229 -6.63 8.61 14.29
CA VAL A 229 -7.18 8.00 15.52
C VAL A 229 -6.43 6.73 15.87
N SER A 230 -6.23 5.86 14.86
CA SER A 230 -5.49 4.61 15.02
C SER A 230 -4.83 4.15 13.72
N ALA A 231 -3.76 3.39 13.85
CA ALA A 231 -3.12 2.67 12.74
C ALA A 231 -2.78 1.25 13.22
N SER A 232 -3.21 0.22 12.49
CA SER A 232 -3.04 -1.16 12.92
C SER A 232 -2.69 -2.10 11.77
N ILE A 233 -2.10 -3.23 12.12
CA ILE A 233 -1.71 -4.32 11.22
C ILE A 233 -2.51 -5.56 11.62
N ARG A 234 -3.28 -6.13 10.69
CA ARG A 234 -4.18 -7.25 10.95
C ARG A 234 -3.51 -8.58 10.60
N ALA A 235 -2.44 -8.90 11.32
CA ALA A 235 -1.64 -10.12 11.11
C ALA A 235 -2.43 -11.43 11.24
N ASP A 236 -3.58 -11.39 11.91
CA ASP A 236 -4.54 -12.49 12.06
C ASP A 236 -5.34 -12.81 10.79
N VAL A 237 -5.42 -11.85 9.84
CA VAL A 237 -6.19 -12.01 8.59
C VAL A 237 -5.37 -12.77 7.56
N LEU A 238 -5.93 -13.88 7.10
CA LEU A 238 -5.34 -14.76 6.08
C LEU A 238 -5.94 -14.46 4.69
N GLY A 239 -5.42 -15.11 3.65
CA GLY A 239 -5.92 -14.99 2.26
C GLY A 239 -4.86 -14.57 1.26
N SER A 240 -3.82 -13.84 1.72
CA SER A 240 -2.64 -13.43 0.96
C SER A 240 -1.38 -13.71 1.78
N ASP A 241 -0.20 -13.56 1.19
CA ASP A 241 1.09 -13.47 1.90
C ASP A 241 1.30 -12.13 2.60
N HIS A 242 0.48 -11.13 2.28
CA HIS A 242 0.30 -9.92 3.07
C HIS A 242 -0.93 -10.02 3.97
N CYS A 243 -0.97 -9.22 5.02
CA CYS A 243 -2.18 -8.95 5.78
C CYS A 243 -2.66 -7.51 5.57
N PRO A 244 -3.93 -7.21 5.84
CA PRO A 244 -4.43 -5.85 5.77
C PRO A 244 -3.74 -4.93 6.79
N VAL A 245 -3.53 -3.67 6.40
CA VAL A 245 -3.26 -2.57 7.31
C VAL A 245 -4.47 -1.64 7.34
N VAL A 246 -4.75 -1.05 8.51
CA VAL A 246 -5.96 -0.26 8.76
C VAL A 246 -5.60 1.08 9.33
N LEU A 247 -6.22 2.13 8.82
CA LEU A 247 -6.14 3.50 9.32
C LEU A 247 -7.52 4.01 9.72
N GLU A 248 -7.63 4.62 10.87
CA GLU A 248 -8.81 5.37 11.28
C GLU A 248 -8.50 6.87 11.35
N LEU A 249 -9.32 7.66 10.66
CA LEU A 249 -9.21 9.11 10.57
C LEU A 249 -10.48 9.78 11.10
N ASP A 250 -10.31 10.87 11.82
CA ASP A 250 -11.37 11.82 12.20
C ASP A 250 -11.47 12.94 11.15
N VAL A 251 -12.18 12.66 10.03
CA VAL A 251 -12.38 13.57 8.88
C VAL A 251 -13.80 13.51 8.38
#